data_c2cd460197bbe4cf955f5413acae0cf4
#
_entry.id   c2cd460197bbe4cf955f5413acae0cf4
#
_cell.length_a   1.000
_cell.length_b   1.000
_cell.length_c   1.000
_cell.angle_alpha   90.00
_cell.angle_beta   90.00
_cell.angle_gamma   90.00
#
_symmetry.space_group_name_H-M   'P 1'
#
loop_
_entity.id
_entity.type
_entity.pdbx_description
1 polymer ?
#
loop_
_entity_poly.entity_id
_entity_poly.type
_entity_poly.pdbx_seq_one_letter_code
_entity_poly.pdbx_strand_id
1 'polypeptide(L)'
;IILIPKGNNFYSVGATYVWNDLSEIMTNEGRSELTEKLNKMMVCPYEIVEEKAAIRPTTKDRRPFIDRHKTYENVFIFNGMGTKGISLSPFMASYFINSIETNSALMIEISISRF
;
A
#
# COMPACT_ATOMS: atom_id res chain seq x y z
N ILE A 1 -6.74 -9.69 -8.77
CA ILE A 1 -5.63 -10.09 -7.89
C ILE A 1 -4.29 -9.90 -8.61
N ILE A 2 -3.21 -9.94 -7.85
CA ILE A 2 -1.83 -9.86 -8.35
C ILE A 2 -1.12 -11.15 -7.96
N LEU A 3 -0.37 -11.72 -8.87
CA LEU A 3 0.48 -12.89 -8.67
C LEU A 3 1.94 -12.45 -8.81
N ILE A 4 2.73 -12.60 -7.76
CA ILE A 4 4.13 -12.15 -7.71
C ILE A 4 5.05 -13.36 -7.52
N PRO A 5 5.95 -13.66 -8.45
CA PRO A 5 6.90 -14.77 -8.30
C PRO A 5 7.90 -14.46 -7.18
N LYS A 6 8.18 -15.48 -6.36
CA LYS A 6 9.15 -15.44 -5.26
C LYS A 6 10.38 -16.33 -5.50
N GLY A 7 10.43 -17.02 -6.62
CA GLY A 7 11.43 -18.05 -6.92
C GLY A 7 11.00 -19.45 -6.42
N ASN A 8 11.70 -20.46 -6.88
CA ASN A 8 11.49 -21.87 -6.51
C ASN A 8 10.01 -22.33 -6.58
N ASN A 9 9.28 -21.89 -7.60
CA ASN A 9 7.84 -22.16 -7.80
C ASN A 9 6.93 -21.59 -6.71
N PHE A 10 7.39 -20.70 -5.85
CA PHE A 10 6.55 -19.98 -4.92
C PHE A 10 6.06 -18.65 -5.50
N TYR A 11 4.81 -18.32 -5.20
CA TYR A 11 4.15 -17.10 -5.64
C TYR A 11 3.42 -16.46 -4.47
N SER A 12 3.50 -15.14 -4.37
CA SER A 12 2.65 -14.37 -3.44
C SER A 12 1.40 -13.93 -4.19
N VAL A 13 0.25 -14.19 -3.61
CA VAL A 13 -1.07 -13.84 -4.17
C VAL A 13 -1.74 -12.81 -3.27
N GLY A 14 -2.28 -11.75 -3.85
CA GLY A 14 -2.94 -10.69 -3.07
C GLY A 14 -3.80 -9.77 -3.95
N ALA A 15 -4.57 -8.99 -3.31
CA ALA A 15 -4.95 -8.95 -1.93
C ALA A 15 -6.45 -8.62 -1.82
N THR A 16 -7.01 -8.94 -0.68
CA THR A 16 -8.33 -8.46 -0.27
C THR A 16 -8.24 -7.05 0.32
N TYR A 17 -9.38 -6.41 0.51
CA TYR A 17 -9.52 -5.11 1.16
C TYR A 17 -10.68 -5.14 2.13
N VAL A 18 -10.38 -4.97 3.41
CA VAL A 18 -11.39 -4.77 4.45
C VAL A 18 -11.09 -3.45 5.15
N TRP A 19 -12.04 -2.51 5.12
CA TRP A 19 -11.82 -1.17 5.65
C TRP A 19 -12.13 -1.04 7.15
N ASN A 20 -13.01 -1.91 7.65
CA ASN A 20 -13.54 -1.82 9.01
C ASN A 20 -12.84 -2.77 9.99
N ASP A 21 -11.89 -3.57 9.49
CA ASP A 21 -11.09 -4.47 10.31
C ASP A 21 -9.62 -4.08 10.18
N LEU A 22 -9.04 -3.65 11.29
CA LEU A 22 -7.63 -3.31 11.42
C LEU A 22 -6.85 -4.40 12.16
N SER A 23 -7.44 -5.58 12.34
CA SER A 23 -6.71 -6.73 12.83
C SER A 23 -5.80 -7.31 11.73
N GLU A 24 -4.71 -7.91 12.15
CA GLU A 24 -3.85 -8.70 11.25
C GLU A 24 -4.24 -10.19 11.29
N ILE A 25 -5.53 -10.45 11.52
CA ILE A 25 -6.08 -11.80 11.62
C ILE A 25 -6.59 -12.23 10.25
N MET A 26 -6.19 -13.41 9.83
CA MET A 26 -6.72 -14.02 8.60
C MET A 26 -8.17 -14.42 8.80
N THR A 27 -9.00 -14.16 7.81
CA THR A 27 -10.41 -14.51 7.82
C THR A 27 -10.72 -15.55 6.75
N ASN A 28 -11.71 -16.41 7.03
CA ASN A 28 -12.19 -17.40 6.05
C ASN A 28 -12.76 -16.72 4.80
N GLU A 29 -13.39 -15.57 4.97
CA GLU A 29 -13.94 -14.77 3.88
C GLU A 29 -12.84 -14.27 2.95
N GLY A 30 -11.75 -13.71 3.53
CA GLY A 30 -10.59 -13.24 2.76
C GLY A 30 -9.89 -14.37 2.01
N ARG A 31 -9.74 -15.54 2.66
CA ARG A 31 -9.22 -16.75 2.04
C ARG A 31 -10.08 -17.19 0.85
N SER A 32 -11.40 -17.30 1.06
CA SER A 32 -12.34 -17.72 0.02
C SER A 32 -12.32 -16.77 -1.17
N GLU A 33 -12.33 -15.45 -0.93
CA GLU A 33 -12.26 -14.43 -1.98
C GLU A 33 -11.00 -14.58 -2.84
N LEU A 34 -9.83 -14.75 -2.22
CA LEU A 34 -8.55 -14.91 -2.93
C LEU A 34 -8.52 -16.23 -3.69
N THR A 35 -8.97 -17.32 -3.08
CA THR A 35 -9.00 -18.65 -3.70
C THR A 35 -9.93 -18.68 -4.91
N GLU A 36 -11.12 -18.11 -4.82
CA GLU A 36 -12.04 -18.01 -5.95
C GLU A 36 -11.46 -17.23 -7.13
N LYS A 37 -10.80 -16.09 -6.83
CA LYS A 37 -10.15 -15.28 -7.86
C LYS A 37 -8.94 -16.00 -8.47
N LEU A 38 -8.19 -16.71 -7.66
CA LEU A 38 -7.04 -17.49 -8.11
C LEU A 38 -7.47 -18.65 -9.03
N ASN A 39 -8.51 -19.39 -8.63
CA ASN A 39 -9.06 -20.50 -9.43
C ASN A 39 -9.56 -20.07 -10.83
N LYS A 40 -10.00 -18.82 -10.98
CA LYS A 40 -10.38 -18.27 -12.29
C LYS A 40 -9.19 -17.96 -13.20
N MET A 41 -8.00 -17.84 -12.64
CA MET A 41 -6.77 -17.51 -13.37
C MET A 41 -5.87 -18.70 -13.61
N MET A 42 -5.85 -19.64 -12.65
CA MET A 42 -4.94 -20.79 -12.70
C MET A 42 -5.55 -21.94 -13.49
N VAL A 43 -4.74 -22.50 -14.38
CA VAL A 43 -5.06 -23.73 -15.14
C VAL A 43 -4.29 -24.96 -14.64
N CYS A 44 -3.31 -24.75 -13.75
CA CYS A 44 -2.52 -25.80 -13.13
C CYS A 44 -2.85 -25.94 -11.63
N PRO A 45 -2.64 -27.13 -11.05
CA PRO A 45 -2.78 -27.33 -9.62
C PRO A 45 -1.83 -26.43 -8.82
N TYR A 46 -2.25 -25.99 -7.66
CA TYR A 46 -1.43 -25.26 -6.72
C TYR A 46 -1.75 -25.66 -5.27
N GLU A 47 -0.86 -25.37 -4.36
CA GLU A 47 -1.02 -25.56 -2.93
C GLU A 47 -0.85 -24.23 -2.20
N ILE A 48 -1.69 -23.96 -1.18
CA ILE A 48 -1.54 -22.81 -0.32
C ILE A 48 -0.65 -23.23 0.84
N VAL A 49 0.57 -22.69 0.87
CA VAL A 49 1.59 -23.05 1.88
C VAL A 49 1.63 -22.06 3.05
N GLU A 50 1.15 -20.83 2.85
CA GLU A 50 1.16 -19.79 3.88
C GLU A 50 0.07 -18.76 3.60
N GLU A 51 -0.50 -18.22 4.67
CA GLU A 51 -1.46 -17.12 4.59
C GLU A 51 -1.06 -15.99 5.55
N LYS A 52 -1.25 -14.74 5.15
CA LYS A 52 -0.94 -13.57 5.97
C LYS A 52 -2.00 -12.50 5.78
N ALA A 53 -2.35 -11.85 6.87
CA ALA A 53 -3.05 -10.57 6.86
C ALA A 53 -2.10 -9.46 7.31
N ALA A 54 -2.30 -8.27 6.83
CA ALA A 54 -1.50 -7.10 7.21
C ALA A 54 -2.28 -5.81 6.96
N ILE A 55 -2.01 -4.81 7.79
CA ILE A 55 -2.58 -3.47 7.63
C ILE A 55 -1.79 -2.72 6.55
N ARG A 56 -2.52 -2.16 5.58
CA ARG A 56 -1.91 -1.32 4.56
C ARG A 56 -2.08 0.15 4.93
N PRO A 57 -1.00 0.94 5.00
CA PRO A 57 -1.08 2.36 5.26
C PRO A 57 -1.70 3.08 4.05
N THR A 58 -3.00 3.27 4.10
CA THR A 58 -3.75 3.98 3.06
C THR A 58 -4.60 5.08 3.66
N THR A 59 -4.85 6.10 2.87
CA THR A 59 -5.70 7.22 3.22
C THR A 59 -7.12 7.00 2.71
N LYS A 60 -8.09 7.72 3.25
CA LYS A 60 -9.48 7.62 2.83
C LYS A 60 -9.67 7.97 1.34
N ASP A 61 -8.93 8.95 0.86
CA ASP A 61 -8.94 9.40 -0.55
C ASP A 61 -7.94 8.65 -1.44
N ARG A 62 -7.21 7.67 -0.90
CA ARG A 62 -6.20 6.85 -1.59
C ARG A 62 -5.03 7.64 -2.18
N ARG A 63 -4.75 8.83 -1.65
CA ARG A 63 -3.62 9.67 -2.03
C ARG A 63 -2.54 9.65 -0.96
N PRO A 64 -1.26 9.80 -1.30
CA PRO A 64 -0.19 9.89 -0.31
C PRO A 64 -0.40 11.03 0.69
N PHE A 65 0.17 10.86 1.87
CA PHE A 65 0.41 11.93 2.84
C PHE A 65 1.88 12.28 2.83
N ILE A 66 2.21 13.45 2.34
CA ILE A 66 3.58 13.95 2.32
C ILE A 66 3.54 15.42 2.73
N ASP A 67 4.18 15.75 3.85
CA ASP A 67 4.24 17.13 4.29
C ASP A 67 5.22 17.33 5.44
N ARG A 68 5.44 18.61 5.78
CA ARG A 68 6.09 19.07 7.01
C ARG A 68 5.02 19.29 8.09
N HIS A 69 5.36 19.02 9.34
CA HIS A 69 4.49 19.36 10.47
C HIS A 69 4.33 20.88 10.59
N LYS A 70 3.10 21.35 10.85
CA LYS A 70 2.78 22.78 10.88
C LYS A 70 3.52 23.56 11.98
N THR A 71 3.83 22.90 13.11
CA THR A 71 4.43 23.54 14.29
C THR A 71 5.91 23.18 14.44
N TYR A 72 6.29 21.95 14.07
CA TYR A 72 7.64 21.43 14.26
C TYR A 72 8.34 21.30 12.91
N GLU A 73 9.22 22.25 12.61
CA GLU A 73 9.87 22.37 11.29
C GLU A 73 10.71 21.16 10.86
N ASN A 74 11.24 20.41 11.82
CA ASN A 74 12.07 19.22 11.57
C ASN A 74 11.28 17.90 11.61
N VAL A 75 9.94 17.97 11.67
CA VAL A 75 9.07 16.79 11.67
C VAL A 75 8.34 16.71 10.34
N PHE A 76 8.44 15.55 9.70
CA PHE A 76 7.88 15.30 8.39
C PHE A 76 7.03 14.03 8.40
N ILE A 77 6.05 13.97 7.49
CA ILE A 77 5.31 12.75 7.19
C ILE A 77 5.52 12.35 5.74
N PHE A 78 5.76 11.06 5.53
CA PHE A 78 5.85 10.43 4.21
C PHE A 78 5.15 9.07 4.29
N ASN A 79 3.85 9.03 3.98
CA ASN A 79 3.02 7.84 4.18
C ASN A 79 1.80 7.81 3.24
N GLY A 80 0.89 6.88 3.45
CA GLY A 80 -0.39 6.82 2.75
C GLY A 80 -0.33 6.32 1.30
N MET A 81 0.77 5.71 0.88
CA MET A 81 0.99 5.23 -0.50
C MET A 81 0.08 4.07 -0.91
N GLY A 82 -0.55 3.41 0.06
CA GLY A 82 -1.48 2.30 -0.16
C GLY A 82 -0.86 1.17 -1.01
N THR A 83 -1.58 0.76 -2.05
CA THR A 83 -1.12 -0.31 -2.97
C THR A 83 -0.03 0.12 -3.94
N LYS A 84 0.17 1.41 -4.10
CA LYS A 84 1.10 1.98 -5.09
C LYS A 84 2.45 2.38 -4.48
N GLY A 85 2.73 1.98 -3.22
CA GLY A 85 3.93 2.39 -2.50
C GLY A 85 5.22 2.14 -3.29
N ILE A 86 5.40 0.93 -3.80
CA ILE A 86 6.63 0.57 -4.55
C ILE A 86 6.81 1.43 -5.80
N SER A 87 5.75 1.71 -6.55
CA SER A 87 5.84 2.48 -7.79
C SER A 87 5.89 3.99 -7.56
N LEU A 88 5.23 4.51 -6.52
CA LEU A 88 5.15 5.94 -6.26
C LEU A 88 6.29 6.48 -5.38
N SER A 89 6.77 5.67 -4.41
CA SER A 89 7.72 6.17 -3.40
C SER A 89 8.99 6.77 -3.97
N PRO A 90 9.65 6.22 -5.00
CA PRO A 90 10.88 6.83 -5.53
C PRO A 90 10.65 8.24 -6.08
N PHE A 91 9.60 8.42 -6.88
CA PHE A 91 9.23 9.73 -7.42
C PHE A 91 8.83 10.70 -6.31
N MET A 92 7.95 10.27 -5.41
CA MET A 92 7.45 11.10 -4.31
C MET A 92 8.55 11.50 -3.33
N ALA A 93 9.53 10.60 -3.08
CA ALA A 93 10.67 10.92 -2.23
C ALA A 93 11.54 12.01 -2.86
N SER A 94 11.90 11.89 -4.14
CA SER A 94 12.66 12.91 -4.85
C SER A 94 11.92 14.24 -4.89
N TYR A 95 10.64 14.22 -5.17
CA TYR A 95 9.79 15.41 -5.19
C TYR A 95 9.74 16.09 -3.82
N PHE A 96 9.61 15.31 -2.74
CA PHE A 96 9.54 15.83 -1.38
C PHE A 96 10.86 16.42 -0.91
N ILE A 97 11.98 15.75 -1.15
CA ILE A 97 13.31 16.28 -0.83
C ILE A 97 13.57 17.59 -1.56
N ASN A 98 13.29 17.63 -2.86
CA ASN A 98 13.42 18.88 -3.63
C ASN A 98 12.56 20.01 -3.04
N SER A 99 11.33 19.72 -2.62
CA SER A 99 10.46 20.70 -1.96
C SER A 99 11.07 21.23 -0.65
N ILE A 100 11.70 20.37 0.15
CA ILE A 100 12.39 20.78 1.39
C ILE A 100 13.60 21.68 1.07
N GLU A 101 14.44 21.27 0.13
CA GLU A 101 15.68 21.98 -0.24
C GLU A 101 15.40 23.35 -0.87
N THR A 102 14.39 23.44 -1.71
CA THR A 102 14.03 24.68 -2.42
C THR A 102 13.00 25.52 -1.68
N ASN A 103 12.48 25.04 -0.55
CA ASN A 103 11.36 25.62 0.18
C ASN A 103 10.13 25.87 -0.70
N SER A 104 9.89 25.02 -1.68
CA SER A 104 8.76 25.09 -2.59
C SER A 104 7.51 24.38 -2.03
N ALA A 105 6.34 24.88 -2.40
CA ALA A 105 5.08 24.27 -1.98
C ALA A 105 4.89 22.88 -2.59
N LEU A 106 4.35 21.97 -1.79
CA LEU A 106 3.90 20.67 -2.25
C LEU A 106 2.56 20.76 -2.99
N MET A 107 2.31 19.81 -3.90
CA MET A 107 1.00 19.64 -4.51
C MET A 107 -0.06 19.43 -3.42
N ILE A 108 -1.17 20.16 -3.50
CA ILE A 108 -2.25 20.08 -2.50
C ILE A 108 -2.82 18.66 -2.36
N GLU A 109 -2.81 17.89 -3.45
CA GLU A 109 -3.33 16.53 -3.53
C GLU A 109 -2.57 15.52 -2.64
N ILE A 110 -1.36 15.85 -2.22
CA ILE A 110 -0.55 14.99 -1.36
C ILE A 110 -0.23 15.63 -0.02
N SER A 111 -0.45 16.94 0.14
CA SER A 111 -0.24 17.66 1.39
C SER A 111 -1.26 17.26 2.46
N ILE A 112 -0.86 17.28 3.73
CA ILE A 112 -1.77 17.12 4.87
C ILE A 112 -2.76 18.28 5.01
N SER A 113 -2.49 19.40 4.37
CA SER A 113 -3.39 20.59 4.40
C SER A 113 -4.71 20.39 3.64
N ARG A 114 -4.86 19.26 2.93
CA ARG A 114 -6.13 18.90 2.25
C ARG A 114 -7.21 18.36 3.19
N PHE A 115 -6.91 18.17 4.48
CA PHE A 115 -7.84 17.69 5.50
C PHE A 115 -8.12 18.74 6.56
#